data_30701ad6264091ccd68f9b7892fbba2c
#
_entry.id   30701ad6264091ccd68f9b7892fbba2c
#
_cell.length_a   1.000
_cell.length_b   1.000
_cell.length_c   1.000
_cell.angle_alpha   90.00
_cell.angle_beta   90.00
_cell.angle_gamma   90.00
#
_symmetry.space_group_name_H-M   'P 1'
#
loop_
_entity.id
_entity.type
_entity.pdbx_description
1 polymer ?
#
loop_
_entity_poly.entity_id
_entity_poly.type
_entity_poly.pdbx_seq_one_letter_code
_entity_poly.pdbx_strand_id
1 'polypeptide(L)'
;MKRVLIFILLALSFALLLSGCKKPHSHSGGQATCTAKAVCDGCGVTYGEFGAHDFADATCLTPATCRVCSLTEGSAKGHTKSDVYESDSEKHWRVCTDCGAELDTEAHSGVASCTEDAHCSVCNAVHGVKLGHDFTAPNCQTPATCNRCGVTSGEVLHKYNDFFSHDETSHWIECSLCSARKDEGKHTGGTATLNDKAECEVCAAMYGDYLESPINWKTEAVMPTDGSSVYLANSKIREWYENFNYSLTDTNSYMSGDDIFIPDVPIIKWTVGSAAKYYKVYLATNPEMSSSECYLTNLTELSLDNLYVNTTYYWYVDAVYSEYTVRSEIFTFTTANTPRTVFIEGVSNSRDIGGYITVDGKRIKQGMVYRSAKLDDITELGKHTLVNILGVKTDLDLRGSRKTDGSGNVYSDPKDATHPVKELNHITVACPWYYSGENGIWYDDFNKEEFRDAIKVFADPDNYPIIFHCSLGRDRTGTLAIVLEGLLGLDENTIMMEYELSAFSYWGAYTADYNTSLRNYAHGTYTYINNNYQGDSFSEKVEDFLLEIGVTSEEIASIRSLLLEEVQ
;
A
#
# COMPACT_ATOMS: atom_id res chain seq x y z
N MET A 1 35.50 -21.02 27.30
CA MET A 1 36.10 -22.20 27.99
C MET A 1 37.54 -22.36 27.53
N LYS A 2 38.35 -22.47 28.56
CA LYS A 2 39.71 -23.08 28.60
C LYS A 2 40.80 -22.32 27.87
N ARG A 3 41.64 -21.59 28.61
CA ARG A 3 42.75 -22.10 29.48
C ARG A 3 43.93 -22.47 28.60
N VAL A 4 45.16 -22.16 28.81
CA VAL A 4 46.00 -22.05 30.03
C VAL A 4 47.42 -22.13 29.48
N LEU A 5 48.26 -21.18 29.87
CA LEU A 5 49.39 -21.41 30.80
C LEU A 5 50.53 -22.28 30.23
N ILE A 6 51.73 -21.83 30.37
CA ILE A 6 52.82 -22.37 31.25
C ILE A 6 54.10 -21.69 30.75
N PHE A 7 54.74 -20.80 31.45
CA PHE A 7 55.57 -20.90 32.66
C PHE A 7 56.78 -21.85 32.51
N ILE A 8 57.96 -21.25 32.73
CA ILE A 8 59.06 -21.77 33.60
C ILE A 8 60.06 -22.66 32.85
N LEU A 9 61.34 -22.47 32.94
CA LEU A 9 62.34 -22.43 33.99
C LEU A 9 63.70 -22.13 33.38
N LEU A 10 64.47 -21.21 33.90
CA LEU A 10 65.55 -21.44 34.88
C LEU A 10 66.55 -22.52 34.42
N ALA A 11 67.79 -22.42 34.47
CA ALA A 11 68.69 -21.75 35.37
C ALA A 11 70.13 -22.08 34.98
N LEU A 12 70.98 -21.27 35.43
CA LEU A 12 72.36 -21.52 35.84
C LEU A 12 73.27 -22.35 34.96
N SER A 13 74.33 -21.72 34.55
CA SER A 13 75.65 -22.29 34.85
C SER A 13 76.66 -21.15 35.02
N PHE A 14 77.11 -21.10 36.24
CA PHE A 14 78.23 -20.40 36.76
C PHE A 14 79.52 -21.11 36.30
N ALA A 15 80.37 -20.41 35.63
CA ALA A 15 81.78 -20.83 35.57
C ALA A 15 82.65 -19.61 35.40
N LEU A 16 83.38 -19.35 36.45
CA LEU A 16 84.53 -18.47 36.52
C LEU A 16 85.53 -18.78 35.39
N LEU A 17 86.08 -17.76 34.82
CA LEU A 17 87.49 -17.68 34.58
C LEU A 17 87.95 -16.24 34.75
N LEU A 18 88.62 -16.03 35.87
CA LEU A 18 89.57 -14.95 36.09
C LEU A 18 90.74 -15.13 35.16
N SER A 19 91.06 -14.13 34.36
CA SER A 19 92.42 -13.83 34.12
C SER A 19 92.54 -12.46 33.45
N GLY A 20 93.43 -11.66 33.97
CA GLY A 20 94.11 -10.63 33.29
C GLY A 20 93.73 -9.21 33.57
N CYS A 21 94.30 -8.66 34.64
CA CYS A 21 94.57 -7.25 34.75
C CYS A 21 95.12 -6.69 33.48
N LYS A 22 94.34 -6.07 32.69
CA LYS A 22 94.83 -5.15 31.65
C LYS A 22 94.75 -3.78 32.25
N LYS A 23 95.85 -3.00 32.02
CA LYS A 23 96.08 -1.64 32.50
C LYS A 23 94.83 -0.79 32.41
N PRO A 24 94.62 0.15 33.34
CA PRO A 24 93.51 1.06 33.28
C PRO A 24 93.57 1.83 31.91
N HIS A 25 92.56 1.61 31.15
CA HIS A 25 92.34 2.33 29.92
C HIS A 25 91.07 3.13 30.05
N SER A 26 90.99 4.28 29.43
CA SER A 26 89.78 5.04 29.32
C SER A 26 88.83 4.28 28.38
N HIS A 27 87.64 4.01 28.90
CA HIS A 27 86.63 3.37 28.09
C HIS A 27 86.23 4.21 26.89
N SER A 28 86.27 3.62 25.70
CA SER A 28 85.92 4.28 24.43
C SER A 28 85.27 3.29 23.48
N GLY A 29 84.53 3.80 22.53
CA GLY A 29 83.74 3.02 21.58
C GLY A 29 82.34 2.69 22.07
N GLY A 30 81.60 2.06 21.24
CA GLY A 30 80.20 1.82 21.44
C GLY A 30 79.34 3.10 21.51
N GLN A 31 78.07 2.97 21.34
CA GLN A 31 77.15 4.09 21.43
C GLN A 31 76.05 3.75 22.46
N ALA A 32 75.91 4.64 23.43
CA ALA A 32 74.83 4.50 24.41
C ALA A 32 73.49 4.79 23.74
N THR A 33 72.50 3.95 24.03
CA THR A 33 71.12 4.22 23.73
C THR A 33 70.35 4.57 25.00
N CYS A 34 69.14 5.00 24.86
CA CYS A 34 68.32 5.31 26.03
C CYS A 34 67.98 4.06 26.89
N THR A 35 68.26 2.86 26.38
CA THR A 35 68.01 1.58 27.08
C THR A 35 69.30 0.83 27.39
N ALA A 36 70.40 1.23 26.85
CA ALA A 36 71.69 0.58 27.08
C ALA A 36 72.81 1.59 27.10
N LYS A 37 73.72 1.47 28.08
CA LYS A 37 74.95 2.26 28.14
C LYS A 37 75.92 1.82 27.09
N ALA A 38 76.84 2.69 26.66
CA ALA A 38 77.88 2.36 25.73
C ALA A 38 78.71 1.19 26.26
N VAL A 39 79.09 0.31 25.35
CA VAL A 39 79.95 -0.84 25.62
C VAL A 39 81.34 -0.52 25.11
N CYS A 40 82.37 -0.59 25.94
CA CYS A 40 83.70 -0.36 25.55
C CYS A 40 84.20 -1.38 24.54
N ASP A 41 84.63 -0.98 23.37
CA ASP A 41 85.12 -1.86 22.30
C ASP A 41 86.39 -2.62 22.70
N GLY A 42 87.12 -2.15 23.70
CA GLY A 42 88.40 -2.76 24.12
C GLY A 42 88.26 -3.79 25.23
N CYS A 43 87.23 -3.70 26.12
CA CYS A 43 87.04 -4.58 27.27
C CYS A 43 85.66 -5.13 27.43
N GLY A 44 84.67 -4.69 26.66
CA GLY A 44 83.32 -5.18 26.69
C GLY A 44 82.51 -4.68 27.89
N VAL A 45 83.02 -3.78 28.73
CA VAL A 45 82.32 -3.24 29.91
C VAL A 45 81.43 -2.09 29.48
N THR A 46 80.27 -2.04 30.05
CA THR A 46 79.37 -0.91 29.85
C THR A 46 79.85 0.32 30.64
N TYR A 47 79.82 1.51 30.06
CA TYR A 47 80.30 2.74 30.67
C TYR A 47 79.46 3.95 30.24
N GLY A 48 79.67 5.04 30.95
CA GLY A 48 78.97 6.29 30.62
C GLY A 48 77.51 6.27 31.10
N GLU A 49 76.82 7.25 30.68
CA GLU A 49 75.39 7.40 30.93
C GLU A 49 74.56 6.82 29.75
N PHE A 50 73.30 6.61 29.98
CA PHE A 50 72.39 6.25 28.90
C PHE A 50 72.31 7.38 27.88
N GLY A 51 72.12 7.05 26.64
CA GLY A 51 71.88 8.02 25.60
C GLY A 51 70.51 8.71 25.75
N ALA A 52 70.42 9.86 25.17
CA ALA A 52 69.16 10.58 25.11
C ALA A 52 68.09 9.80 24.35
N HIS A 53 66.86 10.03 24.67
CA HIS A 53 65.75 9.50 23.90
C HIS A 53 65.71 10.19 22.53
N ASP A 54 65.52 9.40 21.48
CA ASP A 54 65.25 9.86 20.13
C ASP A 54 63.77 9.76 19.86
N PHE A 55 63.06 10.84 20.05
CA PHE A 55 61.62 10.88 19.86
C PHE A 55 61.26 11.10 18.40
N ALA A 56 60.41 10.25 17.88
CA ALA A 56 59.66 10.57 16.68
C ALA A 56 58.65 11.68 17.00
N ASP A 57 58.42 12.53 16.04
CA ASP A 57 57.46 13.63 16.19
C ASP A 57 56.06 13.10 16.55
N ALA A 58 55.41 13.81 17.44
CA ALA A 58 54.00 13.52 17.76
C ALA A 58 53.16 13.63 16.50
N THR A 59 52.27 12.68 16.32
CA THR A 59 51.25 12.71 15.27
C THR A 59 49.93 13.25 15.82
N CYS A 60 48.94 13.34 14.98
CA CYS A 60 47.59 13.75 15.45
C CYS A 60 47.03 12.84 16.54
N LEU A 61 47.39 11.56 16.50
CA LEU A 61 46.80 10.53 17.39
C LEU A 61 47.77 10.03 18.46
N THR A 62 49.06 10.20 18.28
CA THR A 62 50.05 9.64 19.18
C THR A 62 51.03 10.71 19.60
N PRO A 63 51.40 10.73 20.89
CA PRO A 63 52.48 11.61 21.39
C PRO A 63 53.82 11.23 20.78
N ALA A 64 54.78 12.12 20.90
CA ALA A 64 56.16 11.85 20.48
C ALA A 64 56.65 10.57 21.21
N THR A 65 57.11 9.60 20.43
CA THR A 65 57.49 8.28 20.93
C THR A 65 58.93 7.98 20.63
N CYS A 66 59.67 7.60 21.65
CA CYS A 66 61.08 7.25 21.48
C CYS A 66 61.21 6.00 20.56
N ARG A 67 62.02 6.14 19.49
CA ARG A 67 62.22 5.05 18.50
C ARG A 67 62.94 3.83 19.07
N VAL A 68 63.54 3.95 20.26
CA VAL A 68 64.32 2.87 20.85
C VAL A 68 63.59 2.18 22.00
N CYS A 69 62.91 2.91 22.91
CA CYS A 69 62.30 2.34 24.10
C CYS A 69 60.78 2.54 24.18
N SER A 70 60.19 3.14 23.17
CA SER A 70 58.75 3.41 23.10
C SER A 70 58.22 4.34 24.21
N LEU A 71 59.13 5.01 24.97
CA LEU A 71 58.71 6.05 25.92
C LEU A 71 58.02 7.16 25.17
N THR A 72 56.93 7.63 25.69
CA THR A 72 56.19 8.75 25.07
C THR A 72 56.46 10.05 25.85
N GLU A 73 56.53 11.17 25.11
CA GLU A 73 56.68 12.51 25.67
C GLU A 73 55.61 13.46 25.11
N GLY A 74 55.03 14.24 25.96
CA GLY A 74 53.98 15.19 25.56
C GLY A 74 52.65 14.53 25.29
N SER A 75 51.84 15.20 24.50
CA SER A 75 50.52 14.73 24.06
C SER A 75 50.51 14.62 22.54
N ALA A 76 49.61 13.82 22.00
CA ALA A 76 49.29 13.84 20.55
C ALA A 76 48.90 15.27 20.13
N LYS A 77 49.23 15.65 18.94
CA LYS A 77 48.99 17.00 18.43
C LYS A 77 47.50 17.32 18.30
N GLY A 78 46.68 16.30 18.28
CA GLY A 78 45.28 16.46 17.93
C GLY A 78 45.10 16.72 16.42
N HIS A 79 43.86 16.89 16.04
CA HIS A 79 43.57 17.18 14.63
C HIS A 79 43.38 18.68 14.40
N THR A 80 44.05 19.22 13.41
CA THR A 80 43.87 20.58 12.90
C THR A 80 42.90 20.53 11.73
N LYS A 81 41.73 21.11 11.90
CA LYS A 81 40.68 21.09 10.89
C LYS A 81 41.01 22.05 9.74
N SER A 82 40.74 21.63 8.52
CA SER A 82 40.78 22.51 7.36
C SER A 82 39.63 23.56 7.45
N ASP A 83 39.86 24.71 6.84
CA ASP A 83 38.80 25.74 6.78
C ASP A 83 37.75 25.45 5.69
N VAL A 84 38.03 24.49 4.81
CA VAL A 84 37.18 24.12 3.69
C VAL A 84 36.58 22.75 3.95
N TYR A 85 35.32 22.61 3.65
CA TYR A 85 34.65 21.31 3.65
C TYR A 85 34.96 20.57 2.35
N GLU A 86 35.27 19.29 2.48
CA GLU A 86 35.18 18.32 1.40
C GLU A 86 33.81 17.68 1.45
N SER A 87 33.34 17.16 0.33
CA SER A 87 32.03 16.56 0.23
C SER A 87 31.94 15.52 -0.88
N ASP A 88 31.09 14.55 -0.69
CA ASP A 88 30.64 13.61 -1.72
C ASP A 88 29.12 13.79 -2.00
N SER A 89 28.46 12.79 -2.49
CA SER A 89 27.01 12.85 -2.77
C SER A 89 26.12 12.74 -1.53
N GLU A 90 26.64 12.32 -0.38
CA GLU A 90 25.85 12.00 0.81
C GLU A 90 26.19 12.90 2.01
N LYS A 91 27.47 13.28 2.12
CA LYS A 91 27.99 13.92 3.31
C LYS A 91 29.04 14.97 3.00
N HIS A 92 29.34 15.80 3.97
CA HIS A 92 30.48 16.70 3.97
C HIS A 92 31.30 16.49 5.24
N TRP A 93 32.59 16.79 5.15
CA TRP A 93 33.54 16.67 6.24
C TRP A 93 34.66 17.68 6.08
N ARG A 94 35.36 17.92 7.14
CA ARG A 94 36.66 18.61 7.10
C ARG A 94 37.76 17.58 7.20
N VAL A 95 38.88 17.85 6.60
CA VAL A 95 40.07 17.00 6.71
C VAL A 95 41.04 17.58 7.72
N CYS A 96 41.71 16.73 8.42
CA CYS A 96 42.86 17.16 9.20
C CYS A 96 44.02 17.53 8.26
N THR A 97 44.51 18.75 8.37
CA THR A 97 45.61 19.27 7.52
C THR A 97 46.92 18.51 7.68
N ASP A 98 47.08 17.81 8.80
CA ASP A 98 48.33 17.12 9.14
C ASP A 98 48.28 15.62 8.79
N CYS A 99 47.13 14.97 8.85
CA CYS A 99 47.02 13.51 8.67
C CYS A 99 45.93 13.07 7.69
N GLY A 100 45.11 13.98 7.19
CA GLY A 100 44.06 13.67 6.23
C GLY A 100 42.81 12.97 6.84
N ALA A 101 42.73 12.82 8.16
CA ALA A 101 41.57 12.22 8.78
C ALA A 101 40.32 13.06 8.55
N GLU A 102 39.22 12.41 8.25
CA GLU A 102 37.91 13.06 8.15
C GLU A 102 37.42 13.47 9.55
N LEU A 103 37.00 14.72 9.66
CA LEU A 103 36.53 15.35 10.90
C LEU A 103 35.20 16.05 10.61
N ASP A 104 34.35 16.15 11.63
CA ASP A 104 33.05 16.83 11.52
C ASP A 104 32.21 16.29 10.35
N THR A 105 32.22 14.98 10.18
CA THR A 105 31.45 14.35 9.11
C THR A 105 29.95 14.44 9.43
N GLU A 106 29.22 15.13 8.59
CA GLU A 106 27.77 15.29 8.71
C GLU A 106 27.11 15.05 7.35
N ALA A 107 25.88 14.54 7.39
CA ALA A 107 25.07 14.42 6.18
C ALA A 107 24.74 15.81 5.62
N HIS A 108 24.54 15.88 4.33
CA HIS A 108 24.12 17.12 3.70
C HIS A 108 22.77 17.60 4.27
N SER A 109 22.71 18.88 4.58
CA SER A 109 21.50 19.56 5.01
C SER A 109 20.91 20.37 3.85
N GLY A 110 19.62 20.45 3.84
CA GLY A 110 18.88 21.14 2.79
C GLY A 110 18.03 20.19 1.97
N VAL A 111 17.03 20.72 1.37
CA VAL A 111 16.07 19.96 0.57
C VAL A 111 15.93 20.60 -0.80
N ALA A 112 15.83 19.77 -1.82
CA ALA A 112 15.52 20.25 -3.15
C ALA A 112 14.13 20.86 -3.21
N SER A 113 14.00 21.93 -3.94
CA SER A 113 12.70 22.51 -4.28
C SER A 113 12.22 22.00 -5.65
N CYS A 114 11.07 22.44 -6.06
CA CYS A 114 10.58 22.12 -7.40
C CYS A 114 11.49 22.66 -8.51
N THR A 115 12.18 23.74 -8.27
CA THR A 115 12.96 24.48 -9.28
C THR A 115 14.45 24.50 -9.01
N GLU A 116 14.84 24.20 -7.80
CA GLU A 116 16.23 24.29 -7.38
C GLU A 116 16.72 22.98 -6.78
N ASP A 117 17.93 22.63 -7.11
CA ASP A 117 18.62 21.47 -6.54
C ASP A 117 18.85 21.67 -5.03
N ALA A 118 18.94 20.57 -4.30
CA ALA A 118 19.27 20.65 -2.89
C ALA A 118 20.75 21.04 -2.72
N HIS A 119 20.97 22.16 -2.07
CA HIS A 119 22.29 22.65 -1.70
C HIS A 119 22.51 22.47 -0.20
N CYS A 120 23.63 21.94 0.16
CA CYS A 120 24.01 21.86 1.55
C CYS A 120 24.26 23.26 2.11
N SER A 121 23.60 23.62 3.19
CA SER A 121 23.77 24.93 3.83
C SER A 121 25.15 25.16 4.46
N VAL A 122 25.93 24.10 4.60
CA VAL A 122 27.27 24.15 5.23
C VAL A 122 28.38 24.18 4.17
N CYS A 123 28.35 23.27 3.21
CA CYS A 123 29.43 23.14 2.20
C CYS A 123 29.02 23.62 0.81
N ASN A 124 27.75 23.98 0.62
CA ASN A 124 27.17 24.41 -0.65
C ASN A 124 27.21 23.34 -1.78
N ALA A 125 27.56 22.10 -1.44
CA ALA A 125 27.51 21.00 -2.39
C ALA A 125 26.07 20.71 -2.81
N VAL A 126 25.87 20.38 -4.08
CA VAL A 126 24.59 19.88 -4.60
C VAL A 126 24.49 18.40 -4.27
N HIS A 127 23.52 18.01 -3.47
CA HIS A 127 23.33 16.63 -3.03
C HIS A 127 21.98 16.03 -3.41
N GLY A 128 21.16 16.75 -4.06
CA GLY A 128 19.88 16.28 -4.59
C GLY A 128 19.42 17.12 -5.76
N VAL A 129 18.83 16.46 -6.72
CA VAL A 129 18.30 17.15 -7.91
C VAL A 129 16.95 17.80 -7.60
N LYS A 130 16.67 18.91 -8.26
CA LYS A 130 15.36 19.56 -8.18
C LYS A 130 14.23 18.55 -8.43
N LEU A 131 13.24 18.60 -7.60
CA LEU A 131 12.14 17.64 -7.58
C LEU A 131 11.20 17.75 -8.79
N GLY A 132 11.31 18.86 -9.52
CA GLY A 132 10.34 19.20 -10.54
C GLY A 132 8.98 19.56 -9.90
N HIS A 133 8.06 19.95 -10.74
CA HIS A 133 6.70 20.16 -10.28
C HIS A 133 5.91 18.87 -10.41
N ASP A 134 5.25 18.49 -9.34
CA ASP A 134 4.30 17.41 -9.26
C ASP A 134 2.91 18.07 -9.22
N PHE A 135 2.33 18.20 -10.39
CA PHE A 135 1.06 18.89 -10.54
C PHE A 135 -0.10 17.91 -10.32
N THR A 136 -1.01 18.29 -9.45
CA THR A 136 -2.33 17.68 -9.43
C THR A 136 -2.99 17.83 -10.80
N ALA A 137 -3.85 16.89 -11.14
CA ALA A 137 -4.72 17.12 -12.28
C ALA A 137 -5.53 18.40 -12.05
N PRO A 138 -5.62 19.29 -13.03
CA PRO A 138 -6.47 20.47 -12.91
C PRO A 138 -7.93 20.00 -12.75
N ASN A 139 -8.62 20.65 -11.85
CA ASN A 139 -10.06 20.46 -11.68
C ASN A 139 -10.81 21.75 -12.02
N CYS A 140 -12.09 21.73 -11.86
CA CYS A 140 -12.95 22.83 -12.23
C CYS A 140 -12.80 24.09 -11.38
N GLN A 141 -12.18 24.00 -10.23
CA GLN A 141 -12.02 25.11 -9.28
C GLN A 141 -10.59 25.59 -9.22
N THR A 142 -9.67 24.66 -9.47
CA THR A 142 -8.25 24.96 -9.35
C THR A 142 -7.51 24.48 -10.59
N PRO A 143 -6.63 25.30 -11.16
CA PRO A 143 -5.69 24.83 -12.17
C PRO A 143 -4.76 23.76 -11.55
N ALA A 144 -4.07 23.02 -12.40
CA ALA A 144 -3.06 22.09 -11.93
C ALA A 144 -2.16 22.77 -10.91
N THR A 145 -2.16 22.29 -9.69
CA THR A 145 -1.43 22.90 -8.57
C THR A 145 -0.32 21.94 -8.14
N CYS A 146 0.87 22.45 -8.05
CA CYS A 146 1.99 21.62 -7.60
C CYS A 146 1.82 21.25 -6.13
N ASN A 147 1.76 19.95 -5.83
CA ASN A 147 1.65 19.40 -4.47
C ASN A 147 2.80 19.82 -3.54
N ARG A 148 3.94 20.18 -4.13
CA ARG A 148 5.14 20.52 -3.37
C ARG A 148 5.30 22.00 -3.08
N CYS A 149 4.95 22.87 -4.00
CA CYS A 149 5.22 24.31 -3.88
C CYS A 149 3.99 25.19 -4.07
N GLY A 150 2.85 24.62 -4.38
CA GLY A 150 1.61 25.36 -4.55
C GLY A 150 1.52 26.22 -5.84
N VAL A 151 2.56 26.19 -6.69
CA VAL A 151 2.48 26.93 -7.96
C VAL A 151 1.43 26.30 -8.86
N THR A 152 0.67 27.13 -9.54
CA THR A 152 -0.36 26.66 -10.47
C THR A 152 0.15 26.73 -11.90
N SER A 153 -0.33 25.82 -12.74
CA SER A 153 -0.01 25.76 -14.17
C SER A 153 -1.26 25.46 -14.98
N GLY A 154 -1.39 26.11 -16.10
CA GLY A 154 -2.55 25.98 -16.99
C GLY A 154 -3.81 26.66 -16.47
N GLU A 155 -4.92 26.32 -17.07
CA GLU A 155 -6.25 26.81 -16.70
C GLU A 155 -7.04 25.75 -15.96
N VAL A 156 -8.10 26.14 -15.25
CA VAL A 156 -9.06 25.20 -14.68
C VAL A 156 -9.67 24.35 -15.80
N LEU A 157 -9.77 23.06 -15.58
CA LEU A 157 -10.21 22.15 -16.60
C LEU A 157 -11.52 21.52 -16.17
N HIS A 158 -12.60 22.00 -16.78
CA HIS A 158 -13.88 21.36 -16.63
C HIS A 158 -13.90 20.07 -17.46
N LYS A 159 -14.11 18.95 -16.80
CA LYS A 159 -14.39 17.67 -17.45
C LYS A 159 -15.90 17.56 -17.64
N TYR A 160 -16.35 18.09 -18.77
CA TYR A 160 -17.76 17.99 -19.13
C TYR A 160 -18.11 16.57 -19.56
N ASN A 161 -19.29 16.12 -19.16
CA ASN A 161 -19.85 14.87 -19.62
C ASN A 161 -20.04 14.88 -21.14
N ASP A 162 -20.04 13.71 -21.73
CA ASP A 162 -20.29 13.53 -23.17
C ASP A 162 -21.81 13.48 -23.48
N PHE A 163 -22.63 13.66 -22.46
CA PHE A 163 -24.08 13.65 -22.56
C PHE A 163 -24.67 14.92 -21.93
N PHE A 164 -25.87 15.28 -22.36
CA PHE A 164 -26.62 16.37 -21.78
C PHE A 164 -27.33 15.94 -20.50
N SER A 165 -27.15 16.69 -19.43
CA SER A 165 -28.05 16.72 -18.29
C SER A 165 -29.25 17.60 -18.64
N HIS A 166 -30.40 17.36 -18.03
CA HIS A 166 -31.61 18.12 -18.32
C HIS A 166 -32.54 18.15 -17.08
N ASP A 167 -33.41 19.14 -17.09
CA ASP A 167 -34.60 19.20 -16.25
C ASP A 167 -35.87 19.22 -17.15
N GLU A 168 -37.00 19.63 -16.62
CA GLU A 168 -38.26 19.67 -17.38
C GLU A 168 -38.25 20.75 -18.49
N THR A 169 -37.38 21.74 -18.45
CA THR A 169 -37.40 22.94 -19.29
C THR A 169 -36.15 23.14 -20.13
N SER A 170 -35.04 22.63 -19.67
CA SER A 170 -33.74 22.96 -20.21
C SER A 170 -32.78 21.77 -20.21
N HIS A 171 -31.78 21.86 -21.05
CA HIS A 171 -30.66 20.90 -21.08
C HIS A 171 -29.33 21.66 -20.97
N TRP A 172 -28.31 20.99 -20.48
CA TRP A 172 -26.94 21.48 -20.38
C TRP A 172 -25.95 20.33 -20.34
N ILE A 173 -24.72 20.60 -20.67
CA ILE A 173 -23.64 19.66 -20.39
C ILE A 173 -23.01 20.05 -19.05
N GLU A 174 -23.04 19.12 -18.11
CA GLU A 174 -22.54 19.35 -16.75
C GLU A 174 -21.09 18.87 -16.63
N CYS A 175 -20.32 19.60 -15.87
CA CYS A 175 -19.00 19.15 -15.47
C CYS A 175 -19.15 18.10 -14.39
N SER A 176 -18.58 16.91 -14.61
CA SER A 176 -18.64 15.76 -13.69
C SER A 176 -18.01 16.03 -12.31
N LEU A 177 -17.31 17.16 -12.14
CA LEU A 177 -16.56 17.46 -10.92
C LEU A 177 -17.08 18.66 -10.12
N CYS A 178 -17.82 19.59 -10.73
CA CYS A 178 -18.23 20.84 -10.06
C CYS A 178 -19.60 21.34 -10.46
N SER A 179 -20.34 20.57 -11.22
CA SER A 179 -21.67 20.95 -11.71
C SER A 179 -21.73 22.24 -12.53
N ALA A 180 -20.57 22.75 -13.00
CA ALA A 180 -20.57 23.86 -13.94
C ALA A 180 -21.23 23.42 -15.24
N ARG A 181 -22.09 24.30 -15.78
CA ARG A 181 -22.87 24.00 -16.96
C ARG A 181 -22.28 24.70 -18.18
N LYS A 182 -22.34 24.04 -19.34
CA LYS A 182 -22.10 24.62 -20.64
C LYS A 182 -23.20 24.18 -21.62
N ASP A 183 -23.28 24.80 -22.77
CA ASP A 183 -24.26 24.50 -23.82
C ASP A 183 -25.70 24.43 -23.28
N GLU A 184 -26.01 25.29 -22.32
CA GLU A 184 -27.33 25.39 -21.69
C GLU A 184 -28.33 26.00 -22.69
N GLY A 185 -29.43 25.30 -22.87
CA GLY A 185 -30.48 25.69 -23.77
C GLY A 185 -31.85 25.17 -23.33
N LYS A 186 -32.91 25.80 -23.84
CA LYS A 186 -34.24 25.23 -23.67
C LYS A 186 -34.39 24.01 -24.56
N HIS A 187 -35.27 23.11 -24.16
CA HIS A 187 -35.64 21.99 -25.01
C HIS A 187 -36.25 22.52 -26.31
N THR A 188 -35.81 21.93 -27.42
CA THR A 188 -36.24 22.33 -28.78
C THR A 188 -36.35 21.09 -29.66
N GLY A 189 -37.18 21.19 -30.70
CA GLY A 189 -37.41 20.12 -31.70
C GLY A 189 -38.34 19.04 -31.19
N GLY A 190 -38.47 18.00 -32.00
CA GLY A 190 -39.40 16.93 -31.76
C GLY A 190 -40.87 17.34 -31.91
N THR A 191 -41.73 16.34 -31.95
CA THR A 191 -43.18 16.56 -31.97
C THR A 191 -43.79 15.67 -30.91
N ALA A 192 -44.50 16.26 -29.97
CA ALA A 192 -45.27 15.48 -29.01
C ALA A 192 -46.31 14.63 -29.77
N THR A 193 -46.40 13.39 -29.39
CA THR A 193 -47.45 12.49 -29.83
C THR A 193 -48.48 12.29 -28.75
N LEU A 194 -49.47 11.54 -29.00
CA LEU A 194 -50.60 11.32 -28.12
C LEU A 194 -50.27 10.57 -26.83
N ASN A 195 -49.05 10.01 -26.72
CA ASN A 195 -48.58 9.33 -25.53
C ASN A 195 -47.19 9.76 -25.06
N ASP A 196 -46.52 10.56 -25.89
CA ASP A 196 -45.17 10.97 -25.58
C ASP A 196 -45.04 12.49 -25.68
N LYS A 197 -44.36 13.07 -24.72
CA LYS A 197 -43.88 14.43 -24.80
C LYS A 197 -42.92 14.59 -25.98
N ALA A 198 -42.74 15.79 -26.47
CA ALA A 198 -41.74 16.07 -27.50
C ALA A 198 -40.33 15.67 -26.96
N GLU A 199 -39.55 15.02 -27.81
CA GLU A 199 -38.15 14.72 -27.52
C GLU A 199 -37.27 15.90 -27.96
N CYS A 200 -36.43 16.40 -27.07
CA CYS A 200 -35.47 17.43 -27.42
C CYS A 200 -34.40 16.87 -28.39
N GLU A 201 -34.26 17.49 -29.55
CA GLU A 201 -33.28 17.08 -30.58
C GLU A 201 -31.82 17.20 -30.11
N VAL A 202 -31.57 17.94 -29.03
CA VAL A 202 -30.23 18.16 -28.49
C VAL A 202 -29.87 17.16 -27.41
N CYS A 203 -30.75 16.91 -26.45
CA CYS A 203 -30.45 16.11 -25.26
C CYS A 203 -31.30 14.84 -25.16
N ALA A 204 -32.22 14.63 -26.10
CA ALA A 204 -33.18 13.52 -26.10
C ALA A 204 -34.12 13.49 -24.87
N ALA A 205 -34.18 14.57 -24.09
CA ALA A 205 -35.14 14.67 -23.00
C ALA A 205 -36.56 14.86 -23.50
N MET A 206 -37.50 14.23 -22.85
CA MET A 206 -38.91 14.43 -23.11
C MET A 206 -39.40 15.72 -22.41
N TYR A 207 -40.03 16.61 -23.14
CA TYR A 207 -40.49 17.92 -22.60
C TYR A 207 -41.85 18.31 -23.14
N GLY A 208 -42.48 19.29 -22.48
CA GLY A 208 -43.82 19.77 -22.87
C GLY A 208 -44.95 18.83 -22.49
N ASP A 209 -46.12 19.02 -23.10
CA ASP A 209 -47.32 18.21 -22.84
C ASP A 209 -47.56 17.14 -23.92
N TYR A 210 -48.32 16.12 -23.58
CA TYR A 210 -48.68 15.04 -24.50
C TYR A 210 -49.66 15.48 -25.57
N LEU A 211 -49.55 14.89 -26.76
CA LEU A 211 -50.64 14.85 -27.74
C LEU A 211 -51.39 13.51 -27.61
N GLU A 212 -52.68 13.49 -27.70
CA GLU A 212 -53.52 12.37 -27.28
C GLU A 212 -53.47 11.10 -28.15
N SER A 213 -53.42 9.94 -27.52
CA SER A 213 -53.68 8.53 -27.93
C SER A 213 -52.69 7.75 -28.84
N PRO A 214 -52.38 6.52 -28.58
CA PRO A 214 -51.12 5.87 -28.88
C PRO A 214 -51.19 4.54 -29.64
N ILE A 215 -50.05 4.20 -30.20
CA ILE A 215 -49.70 2.81 -30.55
C ILE A 215 -49.02 2.17 -29.35
N ASN A 216 -49.59 1.08 -28.83
CA ASN A 216 -49.11 0.37 -27.66
C ASN A 216 -47.94 -0.54 -28.03
N TRP A 217 -46.72 -0.01 -28.05
CA TRP A 217 -45.50 -0.80 -28.23
C TRP A 217 -44.97 -1.22 -26.87
N LYS A 218 -44.89 -2.53 -26.64
CA LYS A 218 -44.33 -3.06 -25.40
C LYS A 218 -42.84 -3.24 -25.54
N THR A 219 -42.13 -2.78 -24.53
CA THR A 219 -40.77 -3.21 -24.24
C THR A 219 -40.89 -4.31 -23.19
N GLU A 220 -40.35 -5.47 -23.44
CA GLU A 220 -40.41 -6.62 -22.54
C GLU A 220 -38.99 -7.09 -22.22
N ALA A 221 -38.74 -7.38 -20.95
CA ALA A 221 -37.48 -7.99 -20.56
C ALA A 221 -37.37 -9.41 -21.12
N VAL A 222 -36.22 -9.73 -21.64
CA VAL A 222 -35.88 -11.06 -22.12
C VAL A 222 -34.91 -11.75 -21.20
N MET A 223 -33.95 -10.99 -20.69
CA MET A 223 -32.93 -11.44 -19.72
C MET A 223 -32.54 -10.31 -18.79
N PRO A 224 -32.26 -10.60 -17.53
CA PRO A 224 -32.72 -11.80 -16.83
C PRO A 224 -34.24 -11.85 -16.78
N THR A 225 -34.81 -13.04 -16.60
CA THR A 225 -36.27 -13.15 -16.39
C THR A 225 -36.64 -12.31 -15.18
N ASP A 226 -37.75 -11.55 -15.29
CA ASP A 226 -38.23 -10.68 -14.22
C ASP A 226 -38.38 -11.44 -12.90
N GLY A 227 -37.86 -10.88 -11.82
CA GLY A 227 -37.82 -11.50 -10.48
C GLY A 227 -36.82 -12.65 -10.32
N SER A 228 -35.98 -12.94 -11.32
CA SER A 228 -35.02 -14.05 -11.25
C SER A 228 -33.75 -13.70 -10.46
N SER A 229 -32.99 -14.74 -10.08
CA SER A 229 -31.66 -14.59 -9.50
C SER A 229 -30.58 -14.62 -10.56
N VAL A 230 -29.58 -13.76 -10.41
CA VAL A 230 -28.41 -13.63 -11.28
C VAL A 230 -27.14 -13.87 -10.46
N TYR A 231 -26.25 -14.65 -11.00
CA TYR A 231 -24.95 -14.92 -10.37
C TYR A 231 -23.87 -14.00 -10.95
N LEU A 232 -23.06 -13.43 -10.07
CA LEU A 232 -21.90 -12.58 -10.44
C LEU A 232 -20.58 -13.32 -10.40
N ALA A 233 -20.52 -14.47 -9.74
CA ALA A 233 -19.32 -15.29 -9.65
C ALA A 233 -19.30 -16.38 -10.72
N ASN A 234 -18.10 -16.65 -11.25
CA ASN A 234 -17.86 -17.79 -12.14
C ASN A 234 -18.46 -19.08 -11.58
N SER A 235 -18.99 -19.93 -12.45
CA SER A 235 -19.71 -21.14 -12.05
C SER A 235 -18.93 -22.08 -11.13
N LYS A 236 -17.60 -22.17 -11.28
CA LYS A 236 -16.73 -23.00 -10.43
C LYS A 236 -16.55 -22.39 -9.03
N ILE A 237 -16.40 -21.07 -8.96
CA ILE A 237 -16.36 -20.35 -7.68
C ILE A 237 -17.70 -20.51 -6.97
N ARG A 238 -18.82 -20.41 -7.70
CA ARG A 238 -20.16 -20.61 -7.16
C ARG A 238 -20.33 -22.02 -6.60
N GLU A 239 -20.00 -23.06 -7.38
CA GLU A 239 -20.09 -24.46 -6.93
C GLU A 239 -19.23 -24.70 -5.67
N TRP A 240 -18.02 -24.15 -5.66
CA TRP A 240 -17.16 -24.22 -4.48
C TRP A 240 -17.77 -23.49 -3.29
N TYR A 241 -18.24 -22.27 -3.46
CA TYR A 241 -18.83 -21.45 -2.40
C TYR A 241 -20.05 -22.11 -1.74
N GLU A 242 -20.97 -22.63 -2.57
CA GLU A 242 -22.19 -23.31 -2.09
C GLU A 242 -21.88 -24.60 -1.31
N ASN A 243 -20.76 -25.24 -1.58
CA ASN A 243 -20.33 -26.49 -0.93
C ASN A 243 -19.17 -26.29 0.07
N PHE A 244 -18.76 -25.05 0.31
CA PHE A 244 -17.59 -24.81 1.15
C PHE A 244 -17.86 -25.16 2.62
N ASN A 245 -16.98 -25.99 3.13
CA ASN A 245 -16.85 -26.27 4.56
C ASN A 245 -15.36 -26.37 4.87
N TYR A 246 -14.88 -25.50 5.73
CA TYR A 246 -13.45 -25.41 6.03
C TYR A 246 -12.83 -26.76 6.38
N SER A 247 -13.52 -27.62 7.14
CA SER A 247 -12.99 -28.91 7.57
C SER A 247 -13.01 -30.01 6.50
N LEU A 248 -13.82 -29.84 5.45
CA LEU A 248 -14.13 -30.90 4.48
C LEU A 248 -13.74 -30.56 3.03
N THR A 249 -13.75 -29.29 2.66
CA THR A 249 -13.56 -28.87 1.27
C THR A 249 -12.08 -28.86 0.90
N ASP A 250 -11.73 -29.60 -0.15
CA ASP A 250 -10.45 -29.45 -0.84
C ASP A 250 -10.60 -28.42 -1.96
N THR A 251 -10.23 -27.19 -1.67
CA THR A 251 -10.30 -26.08 -2.63
C THR A 251 -9.51 -26.36 -3.92
N ASN A 252 -8.42 -27.15 -3.84
CA ASN A 252 -7.63 -27.49 -5.02
C ASN A 252 -8.43 -28.30 -6.06
N SER A 253 -9.44 -29.06 -5.63
CA SER A 253 -10.28 -29.85 -6.55
C SER A 253 -11.15 -28.99 -7.48
N TYR A 254 -11.39 -27.73 -7.13
CA TYR A 254 -12.16 -26.76 -7.92
C TYR A 254 -11.28 -25.87 -8.82
N MET A 255 -9.97 -25.85 -8.60
CA MET A 255 -9.05 -25.03 -9.38
C MET A 255 -8.85 -25.61 -10.78
N SER A 256 -8.81 -24.76 -11.80
CA SER A 256 -8.65 -25.17 -13.20
C SER A 256 -7.29 -24.82 -13.82
N GLY A 257 -6.42 -24.12 -13.07
CA GLY A 257 -5.16 -23.58 -13.60
C GLY A 257 -5.33 -22.24 -14.36
N ASP A 258 -6.56 -21.84 -14.68
CA ASP A 258 -6.87 -20.55 -15.27
C ASP A 258 -7.27 -19.54 -14.17
N ASP A 259 -7.10 -18.24 -14.46
CA ASP A 259 -7.66 -17.18 -13.61
C ASP A 259 -9.16 -17.12 -13.82
N ILE A 260 -9.91 -17.70 -12.90
CA ILE A 260 -11.38 -17.71 -12.91
C ILE A 260 -11.96 -16.70 -11.91
N PHE A 261 -11.12 -15.84 -11.37
CA PHE A 261 -11.51 -14.82 -10.39
C PHE A 261 -12.28 -13.64 -10.99
N ILE A 262 -12.27 -13.55 -12.32
CA ILE A 262 -13.02 -12.53 -13.05
C ILE A 262 -14.52 -12.77 -12.87
N PRO A 263 -15.30 -11.77 -12.44
CA PRO A 263 -16.73 -11.91 -12.26
C PRO A 263 -17.45 -12.19 -13.60
N ASP A 264 -18.52 -12.96 -13.53
CA ASP A 264 -19.47 -13.04 -14.61
C ASP A 264 -20.22 -11.71 -14.71
N VAL A 265 -20.28 -11.15 -15.92
CA VAL A 265 -20.94 -9.88 -16.19
C VAL A 265 -22.38 -10.15 -16.64
N PRO A 266 -23.40 -9.81 -15.85
CA PRO A 266 -24.79 -9.96 -16.25
C PRO A 266 -25.09 -9.09 -17.45
N ILE A 267 -25.86 -9.64 -18.39
CA ILE A 267 -26.36 -8.91 -19.54
C ILE A 267 -27.87 -8.79 -19.41
N ILE A 268 -28.37 -7.58 -19.31
CA ILE A 268 -29.81 -7.32 -19.43
C ILE A 268 -30.14 -7.20 -20.91
N LYS A 269 -31.27 -7.79 -21.31
CA LYS A 269 -31.77 -7.78 -22.69
C LYS A 269 -33.26 -7.50 -22.71
N TRP A 270 -33.68 -6.80 -23.73
CA TRP A 270 -35.09 -6.49 -23.95
C TRP A 270 -35.49 -6.63 -25.44
N THR A 271 -36.79 -6.66 -25.64
CA THR A 271 -37.37 -6.61 -26.98
C THR A 271 -38.24 -5.38 -27.13
N VAL A 272 -38.31 -4.86 -28.33
CA VAL A 272 -39.16 -3.72 -28.67
C VAL A 272 -39.92 -4.04 -29.97
N GLY A 273 -41.07 -3.41 -30.16
CA GLY A 273 -41.90 -3.63 -31.36
C GLY A 273 -41.25 -3.19 -32.67
N SER A 274 -40.34 -2.21 -32.61
CA SER A 274 -39.51 -1.82 -33.74
C SER A 274 -38.19 -1.24 -33.22
N ALA A 275 -37.15 -1.18 -34.06
CA ALA A 275 -35.86 -0.65 -33.69
C ALA A 275 -35.96 0.85 -33.32
N ALA A 276 -35.49 1.21 -32.13
CA ALA A 276 -35.38 2.57 -31.70
C ALA A 276 -34.10 3.23 -32.22
N LYS A 277 -34.01 4.53 -32.14
CA LYS A 277 -32.81 5.29 -32.49
C LYS A 277 -31.66 4.99 -31.48
N TYR A 278 -32.01 4.92 -30.22
CA TYR A 278 -31.17 4.48 -29.12
C TYR A 278 -32.05 4.15 -27.89
N TYR A 279 -31.42 3.60 -26.87
CA TYR A 279 -32.10 3.21 -25.64
C TYR A 279 -31.42 3.88 -24.45
N LYS A 280 -32.25 4.32 -23.48
CA LYS A 280 -31.82 4.73 -22.16
C LYS A 280 -32.22 3.63 -21.18
N VAL A 281 -31.26 3.05 -20.51
CA VAL A 281 -31.50 2.00 -19.52
C VAL A 281 -31.26 2.59 -18.14
N TYR A 282 -32.26 2.51 -17.30
CA TYR A 282 -32.19 3.02 -15.94
C TYR A 282 -32.09 1.84 -14.98
N LEU A 283 -31.15 1.93 -14.04
CA LEU A 283 -30.88 0.90 -13.04
C LEU A 283 -30.85 1.52 -11.66
N ALA A 284 -31.54 0.91 -10.68
CA ALA A 284 -31.58 1.36 -9.28
C ALA A 284 -31.64 0.16 -8.34
N THR A 285 -31.34 0.39 -7.07
CA THR A 285 -31.47 -0.60 -5.99
C THR A 285 -32.73 -0.36 -5.14
N ASN A 286 -33.62 0.53 -5.57
CA ASN A 286 -34.87 0.83 -4.89
C ASN A 286 -36.03 0.86 -5.90
N PRO A 287 -37.24 0.43 -5.50
CA PRO A 287 -38.38 0.34 -6.40
C PRO A 287 -38.90 1.68 -6.91
N GLU A 288 -38.60 2.77 -6.21
CA GLU A 288 -38.99 4.13 -6.59
C GLU A 288 -38.12 4.67 -7.71
N MET A 289 -37.07 3.95 -8.13
CA MET A 289 -36.09 4.37 -9.13
C MET A 289 -35.43 5.73 -8.81
N SER A 290 -35.50 6.16 -7.54
CA SER A 290 -34.81 7.35 -7.08
C SER A 290 -33.30 7.11 -7.09
N SER A 291 -32.51 8.03 -7.61
CA SER A 291 -31.06 7.89 -7.78
C SER A 291 -30.67 6.76 -8.73
N SER A 292 -31.45 6.52 -9.80
CA SER A 292 -31.12 5.54 -10.82
C SER A 292 -29.91 5.98 -11.66
N GLU A 293 -29.04 5.04 -11.97
CA GLU A 293 -28.01 5.20 -13.00
C GLU A 293 -28.66 5.10 -14.38
N CYS A 294 -28.17 5.90 -15.34
CA CYS A 294 -28.67 5.91 -16.70
C CYS A 294 -27.57 5.56 -17.70
N TYR A 295 -27.79 4.49 -18.46
CA TYR A 295 -26.89 4.00 -19.50
C TYR A 295 -27.49 4.25 -20.86
N LEU A 296 -26.64 4.61 -21.84
CA LEU A 296 -27.04 4.81 -23.24
C LEU A 296 -26.46 3.67 -24.08
N THR A 297 -27.31 3.08 -24.93
CA THR A 297 -26.90 2.06 -25.88
C THR A 297 -27.74 2.10 -27.14
N ASN A 298 -27.14 1.69 -28.26
CA ASN A 298 -27.86 1.46 -29.53
C ASN A 298 -28.27 -0.01 -29.72
N LEU A 299 -27.88 -0.86 -28.78
CA LEU A 299 -28.22 -2.29 -28.76
C LEU A 299 -29.41 -2.54 -27.85
N THR A 300 -30.10 -3.65 -28.06
CA THR A 300 -31.16 -4.14 -27.17
C THR A 300 -30.62 -5.01 -26.05
N GLU A 301 -29.39 -4.74 -25.64
CA GLU A 301 -28.72 -5.38 -24.53
C GLU A 301 -27.73 -4.41 -23.88
N LEU A 302 -27.45 -4.64 -22.57
CA LEU A 302 -26.48 -3.88 -21.80
C LEU A 302 -25.78 -4.83 -20.81
N SER A 303 -24.46 -4.79 -20.78
CA SER A 303 -23.65 -5.46 -19.77
C SER A 303 -23.58 -4.60 -18.50
N LEU A 304 -23.74 -5.22 -17.34
CA LEU A 304 -23.76 -4.55 -16.04
C LEU A 304 -22.55 -4.99 -15.20
N ASP A 305 -21.56 -4.11 -15.10
CA ASP A 305 -20.34 -4.37 -14.35
C ASP A 305 -20.48 -3.97 -12.86
N ASN A 306 -19.72 -4.65 -12.01
CA ASN A 306 -19.51 -4.28 -10.61
C ASN A 306 -20.76 -4.17 -9.73
N LEU A 307 -21.80 -4.92 -10.03
CA LEU A 307 -23.01 -4.97 -9.20
C LEU A 307 -22.72 -5.47 -7.78
N TYR A 308 -23.56 -5.06 -6.83
CA TYR A 308 -23.56 -5.60 -5.47
C TYR A 308 -24.17 -7.00 -5.45
N VAL A 309 -23.69 -7.88 -4.58
CA VAL A 309 -24.27 -9.21 -4.35
C VAL A 309 -25.44 -9.11 -3.37
N ASN A 310 -26.31 -10.13 -3.36
CA ASN A 310 -27.47 -10.19 -2.50
C ASN A 310 -28.29 -8.89 -2.51
N THR A 311 -28.49 -8.33 -3.72
CA THR A 311 -29.13 -7.03 -3.93
C THR A 311 -30.16 -7.13 -5.03
N THR A 312 -31.35 -6.61 -4.78
CA THR A 312 -32.41 -6.51 -5.79
C THR A 312 -32.20 -5.24 -6.61
N TYR A 313 -32.10 -5.41 -7.89
CA TYR A 313 -32.02 -4.33 -8.87
C TYR A 313 -33.35 -4.16 -9.58
N TYR A 314 -33.71 -2.90 -9.78
CA TYR A 314 -34.87 -2.44 -10.53
C TYR A 314 -34.38 -1.77 -11.79
N TRP A 315 -34.96 -2.07 -12.93
CA TRP A 315 -34.55 -1.45 -14.19
C TRP A 315 -35.70 -1.29 -15.15
N TYR A 316 -35.62 -0.26 -15.96
CA TYR A 316 -36.51 -0.06 -17.09
C TYR A 316 -35.74 0.53 -18.28
N VAL A 317 -36.36 0.48 -19.46
CA VAL A 317 -35.79 0.97 -20.71
C VAL A 317 -36.71 2.00 -21.32
N ASP A 318 -36.14 3.13 -21.69
CA ASP A 318 -36.76 4.08 -22.60
C ASP A 318 -36.24 3.82 -24.02
N ALA A 319 -37.06 3.31 -24.87
CA ALA A 319 -36.80 3.16 -26.31
C ALA A 319 -37.11 4.49 -27.01
N VAL A 320 -36.07 5.18 -27.49
CA VAL A 320 -36.18 6.53 -28.05
C VAL A 320 -36.25 6.45 -29.58
N TYR A 321 -37.35 6.87 -30.13
CA TYR A 321 -37.62 6.98 -31.54
C TYR A 321 -37.46 8.44 -32.00
N SER A 322 -37.66 8.70 -33.31
CA SER A 322 -37.53 10.06 -33.85
C SER A 322 -38.59 11.03 -33.32
N GLU A 323 -39.76 10.55 -33.00
CA GLU A 323 -40.92 11.37 -32.67
C GLU A 323 -41.54 11.06 -31.30
N TYR A 324 -41.12 9.99 -30.62
CA TYR A 324 -41.65 9.56 -29.36
C TYR A 324 -40.66 8.68 -28.58
N THR A 325 -40.93 8.48 -27.31
CA THR A 325 -40.23 7.52 -26.45
C THR A 325 -41.24 6.53 -25.88
N VAL A 326 -40.88 5.27 -25.82
CA VAL A 326 -41.68 4.23 -25.16
C VAL A 326 -40.92 3.73 -23.95
N ARG A 327 -41.52 3.84 -22.80
CA ARG A 327 -40.99 3.32 -21.55
C ARG A 327 -41.51 1.92 -21.30
N SER A 328 -40.64 1.01 -20.89
CA SER A 328 -41.02 -0.31 -20.41
C SER A 328 -41.65 -0.26 -19.02
N GLU A 329 -42.21 -1.35 -18.58
CA GLU A 329 -42.44 -1.59 -17.16
C GLU A 329 -41.10 -1.65 -16.40
N ILE A 330 -41.15 -1.57 -15.08
CA ILE A 330 -39.97 -1.78 -14.24
C ILE A 330 -39.81 -3.29 -14.06
N PHE A 331 -38.65 -3.79 -14.43
CA PHE A 331 -38.26 -5.18 -14.25
C PHE A 331 -37.30 -5.31 -13.07
N THR A 332 -37.19 -6.52 -12.57
CA THR A 332 -36.34 -6.80 -11.40
C THR A 332 -35.46 -8.01 -11.64
N PHE A 333 -34.31 -8.02 -11.00
CA PHE A 333 -33.52 -9.22 -10.76
C PHE A 333 -32.79 -9.06 -9.42
N THR A 334 -32.46 -10.19 -8.79
CA THR A 334 -31.70 -10.19 -7.55
C THR A 334 -30.36 -10.89 -7.80
N THR A 335 -29.28 -10.25 -7.45
CA THR A 335 -27.96 -10.88 -7.48
C THR A 335 -27.84 -11.90 -6.37
N ALA A 336 -27.30 -13.07 -6.69
CA ALA A 336 -27.14 -14.14 -5.72
C ALA A 336 -26.16 -13.76 -4.61
N ASN A 337 -26.32 -14.41 -3.46
CA ASN A 337 -25.36 -14.28 -2.36
C ASN A 337 -24.12 -15.12 -2.69
N THR A 338 -23.08 -14.47 -3.17
CA THR A 338 -21.78 -15.04 -3.51
C THR A 338 -20.69 -14.06 -3.10
N PRO A 339 -19.42 -14.46 -3.02
CA PRO A 339 -18.33 -13.49 -2.90
C PRO A 339 -18.39 -12.44 -4.03
N ARG A 340 -18.23 -11.18 -3.68
CA ARG A 340 -18.23 -10.09 -4.66
C ARG A 340 -16.84 -9.89 -5.24
N THR A 341 -16.51 -10.62 -6.30
CA THR A 341 -15.32 -10.33 -7.10
C THR A 341 -15.53 -9.05 -7.91
N VAL A 342 -14.48 -8.28 -8.11
CA VAL A 342 -14.52 -7.06 -8.93
C VAL A 342 -13.42 -7.12 -9.99
N PHE A 343 -13.72 -6.63 -11.19
CA PHE A 343 -12.75 -6.60 -12.25
C PHE A 343 -12.02 -5.26 -12.28
N ILE A 344 -10.71 -5.30 -12.03
CA ILE A 344 -9.80 -4.17 -12.15
C ILE A 344 -8.70 -4.61 -13.10
N GLU A 345 -8.70 -4.08 -14.32
CA GLU A 345 -7.74 -4.51 -15.34
C GLU A 345 -6.29 -4.30 -14.90
N GLY A 346 -5.48 -5.34 -14.99
CA GLY A 346 -4.09 -5.38 -14.51
C GLY A 346 -3.93 -5.72 -13.03
N VAL A 347 -5.03 -5.94 -12.29
CA VAL A 347 -4.98 -6.29 -10.86
C VAL A 347 -5.69 -7.61 -10.62
N SER A 348 -4.96 -8.58 -10.11
CA SER A 348 -5.49 -9.91 -9.78
C SER A 348 -6.04 -9.98 -8.35
N ASN A 349 -6.83 -11.01 -8.04
CA ASN A 349 -7.33 -11.30 -6.70
C ASN A 349 -8.20 -10.18 -6.11
N SER A 350 -8.89 -9.42 -6.96
CA SER A 350 -9.63 -8.23 -6.56
C SER A 350 -11.06 -8.56 -6.15
N ARG A 351 -11.44 -8.17 -4.94
CA ARG A 351 -12.78 -8.39 -4.39
C ARG A 351 -13.15 -7.40 -3.30
N ASP A 352 -14.43 -7.25 -3.09
CA ASP A 352 -15.02 -6.56 -1.96
C ASP A 352 -15.11 -7.54 -0.78
N ILE A 353 -14.76 -7.13 0.41
CA ILE A 353 -14.98 -7.92 1.63
C ILE A 353 -16.40 -7.72 2.20
N GLY A 354 -17.22 -6.86 1.59
CA GLY A 354 -18.61 -6.63 1.95
C GLY A 354 -19.57 -7.69 1.40
N GLY A 355 -20.80 -7.65 1.90
CA GLY A 355 -21.88 -8.54 1.50
C GLY A 355 -22.10 -9.74 2.43
N TYR A 356 -21.11 -10.13 3.22
CA TYR A 356 -21.22 -11.24 4.17
C TYR A 356 -22.11 -10.89 5.37
N ILE A 357 -22.81 -11.90 5.86
CA ILE A 357 -23.68 -11.78 7.04
C ILE A 357 -22.88 -12.20 8.28
N THR A 358 -22.92 -11.38 9.29
CA THR A 358 -22.27 -11.61 10.58
C THR A 358 -23.08 -12.58 11.45
N VAL A 359 -22.46 -13.13 12.49
CA VAL A 359 -23.12 -14.06 13.43
C VAL A 359 -24.32 -13.42 14.14
N ASP A 360 -24.28 -12.11 14.38
CA ASP A 360 -25.39 -11.34 14.99
C ASP A 360 -26.42 -10.84 13.95
N GLY A 361 -26.31 -11.24 12.70
CA GLY A 361 -27.29 -11.00 11.64
C GLY A 361 -27.17 -9.66 10.93
N LYS A 362 -26.11 -8.91 11.17
CA LYS A 362 -25.80 -7.71 10.39
C LYS A 362 -25.12 -8.08 9.08
N ARG A 363 -24.93 -7.10 8.21
CA ARG A 363 -24.18 -7.27 6.97
C ARG A 363 -22.98 -6.35 6.95
N ILE A 364 -21.84 -6.85 6.45
CA ILE A 364 -20.72 -5.98 6.10
C ILE A 364 -21.11 -5.19 4.85
N LYS A 365 -21.04 -3.86 4.94
CA LYS A 365 -21.39 -2.97 3.83
C LYS A 365 -20.52 -3.23 2.61
N GLN A 366 -21.14 -3.34 1.46
CA GLN A 366 -20.46 -3.48 0.18
C GLN A 366 -19.96 -2.13 -0.33
N GLY A 367 -18.91 -2.15 -1.13
CA GLY A 367 -18.36 -0.94 -1.74
C GLY A 367 -17.49 -0.10 -0.81
N MET A 368 -17.21 -0.57 0.40
CA MET A 368 -16.43 0.17 1.40
C MET A 368 -14.98 -0.29 1.47
N VAL A 369 -14.74 -1.58 1.40
CA VAL A 369 -13.40 -2.16 1.55
C VAL A 369 -13.16 -3.24 0.51
N TYR A 370 -12.12 -3.03 -0.26
CA TYR A 370 -11.65 -3.96 -1.28
C TYR A 370 -10.29 -4.53 -0.90
N ARG A 371 -10.03 -5.76 -1.32
CA ARG A 371 -8.69 -6.35 -1.23
C ARG A 371 -8.25 -6.85 -2.60
N SER A 372 -6.92 -6.86 -2.82
CA SER A 372 -6.37 -7.30 -4.11
C SER A 372 -4.92 -7.78 -4.01
N ALA A 373 -4.36 -8.25 -5.13
CA ALA A 373 -2.92 -8.29 -5.37
C ALA A 373 -2.40 -6.87 -5.61
N LYS A 374 -1.09 -6.74 -5.81
CA LYS A 374 -0.41 -5.46 -6.06
C LYS A 374 -1.04 -4.68 -7.22
N LEU A 375 -1.03 -3.36 -7.10
CA LEU A 375 -1.51 -2.45 -8.14
C LEU A 375 -0.44 -2.11 -9.20
N ASP A 376 0.77 -2.64 -9.11
CA ASP A 376 1.92 -2.26 -9.94
C ASP A 376 1.66 -2.38 -11.45
N ASP A 377 0.82 -3.33 -11.85
CA ASP A 377 0.52 -3.64 -13.25
C ASP A 377 -0.86 -3.09 -13.70
N ILE A 378 -1.50 -2.23 -12.90
CA ILE A 378 -2.81 -1.65 -13.19
C ILE A 378 -2.77 -0.83 -14.49
N THR A 379 -3.71 -1.08 -15.37
CA THR A 379 -3.85 -0.33 -16.63
C THR A 379 -4.62 0.98 -16.43
N GLU A 380 -4.67 1.83 -17.44
CA GLU A 380 -5.50 3.05 -17.39
C GLU A 380 -6.99 2.74 -17.23
N LEU A 381 -7.48 1.65 -17.84
CA LEU A 381 -8.85 1.18 -17.63
C LEU A 381 -9.05 0.67 -16.20
N GLY A 382 -8.08 -0.06 -15.65
CA GLY A 382 -8.10 -0.48 -14.25
C GLY A 382 -8.11 0.69 -13.27
N LYS A 383 -7.34 1.75 -13.55
CA LYS A 383 -7.37 3.00 -12.75
C LYS A 383 -8.73 3.67 -12.82
N HIS A 384 -9.32 3.74 -14.01
CA HIS A 384 -10.67 4.27 -14.19
C HIS A 384 -11.69 3.47 -13.37
N THR A 385 -11.62 2.14 -13.44
CA THR A 385 -12.48 1.27 -12.63
C THR A 385 -12.29 1.55 -11.15
N LEU A 386 -11.04 1.54 -10.67
CA LEU A 386 -10.71 1.70 -9.25
C LEU A 386 -11.19 3.05 -8.68
N VAL A 387 -10.90 4.14 -9.39
CA VAL A 387 -11.15 5.49 -8.90
C VAL A 387 -12.57 5.98 -9.22
N ASN A 388 -13.05 5.74 -10.44
CA ASN A 388 -14.30 6.35 -10.91
C ASN A 388 -15.51 5.44 -10.75
N ILE A 389 -15.34 4.11 -10.87
CA ILE A 389 -16.46 3.17 -10.73
C ILE A 389 -16.58 2.68 -9.29
N LEU A 390 -15.47 2.22 -8.70
CA LEU A 390 -15.47 1.72 -7.32
C LEU A 390 -15.32 2.85 -6.28
N GLY A 391 -14.93 4.04 -6.72
CA GLY A 391 -14.82 5.23 -5.88
C GLY A 391 -13.72 5.17 -4.83
N VAL A 392 -12.74 4.29 -4.98
CA VAL A 392 -11.67 4.10 -3.99
C VAL A 392 -10.91 5.41 -3.77
N LYS A 393 -10.68 5.74 -2.50
CA LYS A 393 -9.94 6.92 -2.08
C LYS A 393 -8.57 6.60 -1.50
N THR A 394 -8.45 5.47 -0.82
CA THR A 394 -7.21 5.10 -0.11
C THR A 394 -6.71 3.74 -0.58
N ASP A 395 -5.42 3.69 -0.87
CA ASP A 395 -4.67 2.46 -1.06
C ASP A 395 -3.78 2.20 0.16
N LEU A 396 -4.02 1.09 0.83
CA LEU A 396 -3.22 0.58 1.92
C LEU A 396 -2.28 -0.53 1.41
N ASP A 397 -1.05 -0.14 1.09
CA ASP A 397 0.00 -1.07 0.66
C ASP A 397 0.70 -1.72 1.85
N LEU A 398 0.47 -3.00 2.03
CA LEU A 398 1.02 -3.81 3.11
C LEU A 398 2.47 -4.28 2.84
N ARG A 399 3.13 -3.77 1.80
CA ARG A 399 4.45 -4.22 1.35
C ARG A 399 5.61 -3.43 1.93
N GLY A 400 5.40 -2.54 2.86
CA GLY A 400 6.45 -1.86 3.60
C GLY A 400 7.52 -2.85 4.11
N SER A 401 8.72 -2.40 4.25
CA SER A 401 9.86 -3.23 4.67
C SER A 401 10.34 -2.84 6.05
N ARG A 402 10.57 -3.85 6.88
CA ARG A 402 11.28 -3.67 8.15
C ARG A 402 12.73 -3.30 7.87
N LYS A 403 13.19 -2.18 8.38
CA LYS A 403 14.57 -1.71 8.29
C LYS A 403 15.12 -1.48 9.69
N THR A 404 16.44 -1.54 9.79
CA THR A 404 17.14 -1.21 11.03
C THR A 404 18.13 -0.10 10.74
N ASP A 405 18.08 0.99 11.49
CA ASP A 405 19.03 2.08 11.39
C ASP A 405 20.41 1.72 11.97
N GLY A 406 21.40 2.60 11.76
CA GLY A 406 22.77 2.39 12.29
C GLY A 406 22.87 2.35 13.82
N SER A 407 21.80 2.70 14.54
CA SER A 407 21.69 2.66 16.01
C SER A 407 20.99 1.41 16.52
N GLY A 408 20.43 0.59 15.60
CA GLY A 408 19.67 -0.61 15.92
C GLY A 408 18.17 -0.37 16.12
N ASN A 409 17.65 0.86 15.90
CA ASN A 409 16.22 1.12 15.92
C ASN A 409 15.56 0.52 14.69
N VAL A 410 14.43 -0.11 14.88
CA VAL A 410 13.62 -0.69 13.80
C VAL A 410 12.59 0.32 13.33
N TYR A 411 12.37 0.42 12.03
CA TYR A 411 11.37 1.31 11.43
C TYR A 411 10.79 0.69 10.15
N SER A 412 9.63 1.19 9.75
CA SER A 412 9.01 0.85 8.45
C SER A 412 9.59 1.72 7.35
N ASP A 413 10.00 1.08 6.26
CA ASP A 413 10.48 1.76 5.05
C ASP A 413 9.38 1.64 3.98
N PRO A 414 8.75 2.75 3.56
CA PRO A 414 7.78 2.71 2.49
C PRO A 414 8.48 2.24 1.21
N LYS A 415 7.90 1.22 0.61
CA LYS A 415 8.43 0.66 -0.62
C LYS A 415 8.10 1.60 -1.76
N ASP A 416 9.14 2.23 -2.28
CA ASP A 416 9.20 2.97 -3.53
C ASP A 416 8.11 4.02 -3.85
N ALA A 417 8.59 5.22 -4.14
CA ALA A 417 7.81 6.45 -4.22
C ALA A 417 6.94 6.62 -5.49
N THR A 418 6.82 5.63 -6.34
CA THR A 418 5.99 5.71 -7.56
C THR A 418 4.74 4.88 -7.45
N HIS A 419 3.75 5.40 -6.71
CA HIS A 419 2.43 4.80 -6.70
C HIS A 419 1.79 4.89 -8.09
N PRO A 420 1.24 3.79 -8.63
CA PRO A 420 0.71 3.77 -10.00
C PRO A 420 -0.58 4.60 -10.16
N VAL A 421 -1.33 4.85 -9.09
CA VAL A 421 -2.59 5.59 -9.08
C VAL A 421 -2.45 6.82 -8.18
N LYS A 422 -2.12 7.95 -8.77
CA LYS A 422 -1.77 9.18 -8.04
C LYS A 422 -2.95 9.87 -7.34
N GLU A 423 -4.15 9.53 -7.73
CA GLU A 423 -5.40 10.06 -7.18
C GLU A 423 -5.72 9.53 -5.79
N LEU A 424 -5.10 8.42 -5.40
CA LEU A 424 -5.35 7.77 -4.12
C LEU A 424 -4.47 8.32 -3.01
N ASN A 425 -5.02 8.36 -1.80
CA ASN A 425 -4.23 8.48 -0.59
C ASN A 425 -3.46 7.16 -0.39
N HIS A 426 -2.14 7.22 -0.52
CA HIS A 426 -1.29 6.04 -0.43
C HIS A 426 -0.68 5.91 0.97
N ILE A 427 -1.04 4.85 1.66
CA ILE A 427 -0.54 4.49 3.00
C ILE A 427 0.25 3.19 2.89
N THR A 428 1.48 3.18 3.37
CA THR A 428 2.33 2.00 3.35
C THR A 428 2.71 1.57 4.76
N VAL A 429 2.54 0.28 5.05
CA VAL A 429 2.94 -0.34 6.32
C VAL A 429 3.75 -1.61 6.07
N ALA A 430 4.69 -1.92 6.96
CA ALA A 430 5.44 -3.18 6.95
C ALA A 430 4.62 -4.29 7.64
N CYS A 431 3.44 -4.56 7.10
CA CYS A 431 2.46 -5.42 7.73
C CYS A 431 3.00 -6.86 7.91
N PRO A 432 2.96 -7.41 9.11
CA PRO A 432 3.27 -8.82 9.36
C PRO A 432 2.20 -9.73 8.76
N TRP A 433 2.49 -11.02 8.67
CA TRP A 433 1.53 -12.02 8.21
C TRP A 433 1.55 -13.27 9.06
N TYR A 434 0.35 -13.85 9.26
CA TYR A 434 0.10 -15.00 10.10
C TYR A 434 0.48 -14.82 11.59
N TYR A 435 0.40 -15.89 12.36
CA TYR A 435 0.59 -15.86 13.80
C TYR A 435 2.02 -16.14 14.25
N SER A 436 2.87 -16.77 13.43
CA SER A 436 4.18 -17.27 13.86
C SER A 436 5.31 -16.96 12.89
N GLY A 437 6.55 -17.08 13.40
CA GLY A 437 7.77 -16.80 12.65
C GLY A 437 8.17 -15.32 12.74
N GLU A 438 9.32 -14.96 12.16
CA GLU A 438 9.89 -13.61 12.21
C GLU A 438 8.99 -12.55 11.54
N ASN A 439 8.12 -12.98 10.65
CA ASN A 439 7.15 -12.12 10.00
C ASN A 439 5.75 -12.19 10.66
N GLY A 440 5.59 -12.96 11.73
CA GLY A 440 4.31 -13.13 12.41
C GLY A 440 3.96 -11.92 13.28
N ILE A 441 2.66 -11.70 13.49
CA ILE A 441 2.15 -10.56 14.27
C ILE A 441 2.77 -10.52 15.67
N TRP A 442 2.90 -11.67 16.32
CA TRP A 442 3.35 -11.77 17.72
C TRP A 442 4.87 -11.97 17.87
N TYR A 443 5.64 -11.77 16.81
CA TYR A 443 7.10 -11.94 16.85
C TYR A 443 7.78 -10.92 17.77
N ASP A 444 7.44 -9.64 17.62
CA ASP A 444 7.95 -8.53 18.44
C ASP A 444 7.00 -7.32 18.41
N ASP A 445 7.37 -6.28 19.16
CA ASP A 445 6.57 -5.06 19.28
C ASP A 445 6.46 -4.31 17.95
N PHE A 446 7.51 -4.30 17.13
CA PHE A 446 7.47 -3.68 15.81
C PHE A 446 6.37 -4.30 14.92
N ASN A 447 6.29 -5.63 14.87
CA ASN A 447 5.26 -6.30 14.08
C ASN A 447 3.85 -6.00 14.61
N LYS A 448 3.68 -5.93 15.93
CA LYS A 448 2.41 -5.54 16.55
C LYS A 448 2.03 -4.09 16.21
N GLU A 449 3.01 -3.18 16.25
CA GLU A 449 2.80 -1.76 15.93
C GLU A 449 2.41 -1.56 14.45
N GLU A 450 3.11 -2.19 13.54
CA GLU A 450 2.78 -2.13 12.10
C GLU A 450 1.39 -2.75 11.82
N PHE A 451 1.03 -3.82 12.50
CA PHE A 451 -0.31 -4.41 12.37
C PHE A 451 -1.40 -3.49 12.92
N ARG A 452 -1.16 -2.89 14.10
CA ARG A 452 -2.02 -1.85 14.69
C ARG A 452 -2.24 -0.70 13.72
N ASP A 453 -1.15 -0.19 13.13
CA ASP A 453 -1.21 0.97 12.24
C ASP A 453 -1.97 0.63 10.95
N ALA A 454 -1.86 -0.59 10.45
CA ALA A 454 -2.70 -1.07 9.34
C ALA A 454 -4.19 -1.12 9.71
N ILE A 455 -4.54 -1.61 10.89
CA ILE A 455 -5.93 -1.66 11.37
C ILE A 455 -6.51 -0.25 11.56
N LYS A 456 -5.73 0.68 12.10
CA LYS A 456 -6.19 2.07 12.34
C LYS A 456 -6.62 2.81 11.08
N VAL A 457 -6.11 2.44 9.90
CA VAL A 457 -6.54 3.01 8.63
C VAL A 457 -8.05 2.86 8.42
N PHE A 458 -8.63 1.75 8.89
CA PHE A 458 -10.07 1.48 8.78
C PHE A 458 -10.94 2.24 9.80
N ALA A 459 -10.35 2.91 10.78
CA ALA A 459 -11.09 3.69 11.76
C ALA A 459 -11.43 5.11 11.29
N ASP A 460 -10.75 5.60 10.25
CA ASP A 460 -10.92 6.94 9.73
C ASP A 460 -11.93 6.95 8.57
N PRO A 461 -13.09 7.64 8.72
CA PRO A 461 -14.12 7.71 7.69
C PRO A 461 -13.65 8.39 6.39
N ASP A 462 -12.63 9.25 6.44
CA ASP A 462 -12.13 9.97 5.29
C ASP A 462 -11.35 9.06 4.32
N ASN A 463 -10.89 7.91 4.79
CA ASN A 463 -10.16 6.94 3.98
C ASN A 463 -11.05 6.15 3.01
N TYR A 464 -12.36 6.10 3.23
CA TYR A 464 -13.26 5.20 2.50
C TYR A 464 -13.73 5.74 1.15
N PRO A 465 -13.92 4.86 0.14
CA PRO A 465 -13.61 3.44 0.14
C PRO A 465 -12.11 3.13 0.11
N ILE A 466 -11.72 2.02 0.74
CA ILE A 466 -10.33 1.59 0.88
C ILE A 466 -10.06 0.36 -0.01
N ILE A 467 -8.93 0.33 -0.71
CA ILE A 467 -8.34 -0.91 -1.20
C ILE A 467 -7.09 -1.23 -0.40
N PHE A 468 -6.92 -2.49 0.03
CA PHE A 468 -5.71 -2.93 0.70
C PHE A 468 -5.11 -4.14 0.02
N HIS A 469 -3.78 -4.16 -0.08
CA HIS A 469 -3.11 -5.19 -0.86
C HIS A 469 -1.69 -5.51 -0.35
N CYS A 470 -1.19 -6.64 -0.80
CA CYS A 470 0.24 -6.96 -0.73
C CYS A 470 0.75 -7.35 -2.14
N SER A 471 1.67 -8.27 -2.25
CA SER A 471 2.15 -8.71 -3.58
C SER A 471 1.13 -9.59 -4.30
N LEU A 472 0.57 -10.59 -3.61
CA LEU A 472 -0.39 -11.55 -4.17
C LEU A 472 -1.82 -11.34 -3.65
N GLY A 473 -2.01 -10.45 -2.69
CA GLY A 473 -3.30 -10.24 -2.05
C GLY A 473 -3.75 -11.39 -1.15
N ARG A 474 -2.83 -12.27 -0.73
CA ARG A 474 -3.13 -13.49 0.00
C ARG A 474 -2.61 -13.49 1.43
N ASP A 475 -1.28 -13.36 1.64
CA ASP A 475 -0.66 -13.61 2.94
C ASP A 475 -0.87 -12.42 3.91
N ARG A 476 -0.22 -11.27 3.71
CA ARG A 476 -0.41 -10.06 4.54
C ARG A 476 -1.84 -9.58 4.47
N THR A 477 -2.36 -9.47 3.26
CA THR A 477 -3.74 -9.07 2.99
C THR A 477 -4.74 -10.03 3.63
N GLY A 478 -4.52 -11.34 3.52
CA GLY A 478 -5.38 -12.34 4.14
C GLY A 478 -5.31 -12.31 5.67
N THR A 479 -4.12 -12.09 6.24
CA THR A 479 -3.97 -11.95 7.69
C THR A 479 -4.73 -10.75 8.23
N LEU A 480 -4.62 -9.60 7.55
CA LEU A 480 -5.35 -8.39 7.92
C LEU A 480 -6.87 -8.59 7.76
N ALA A 481 -7.30 -9.25 6.67
CA ALA A 481 -8.71 -9.59 6.43
C ALA A 481 -9.27 -10.47 7.54
N ILE A 482 -8.59 -11.56 7.92
CA ILE A 482 -9.02 -12.47 9.00
C ILE A 482 -9.32 -11.70 10.30
N VAL A 483 -8.46 -10.76 10.65
CA VAL A 483 -8.66 -9.96 11.88
C VAL A 483 -9.79 -8.94 11.70
N LEU A 484 -9.86 -8.25 10.57
CA LEU A 484 -10.92 -7.30 10.30
C LEU A 484 -12.29 -7.98 10.23
N GLU A 485 -12.40 -9.08 9.51
CA GLU A 485 -13.61 -9.89 9.38
C GLU A 485 -14.04 -10.51 10.72
N GLY A 486 -13.07 -10.97 11.50
CA GLY A 486 -13.29 -11.43 12.87
C GLY A 486 -13.83 -10.33 13.77
N LEU A 487 -13.25 -9.12 13.73
CA LEU A 487 -13.75 -7.96 14.46
C LEU A 487 -15.20 -7.61 14.08
N LEU A 488 -15.53 -7.75 12.80
CA LEU A 488 -16.86 -7.47 12.27
C LEU A 488 -17.86 -8.58 12.56
N GLY A 489 -17.42 -9.73 13.08
CA GLY A 489 -18.29 -10.78 13.58
C GLY A 489 -18.63 -11.87 12.56
N LEU A 490 -17.79 -12.14 11.59
CA LEU A 490 -17.93 -13.32 10.73
C LEU A 490 -17.55 -14.59 11.49
N ASP A 491 -18.19 -15.71 11.11
CA ASP A 491 -17.83 -17.03 11.63
C ASP A 491 -16.56 -17.60 10.97
N GLU A 492 -15.98 -18.60 11.62
CA GLU A 492 -14.75 -19.26 11.17
C GLU A 492 -14.83 -19.77 9.73
N ASN A 493 -15.94 -20.40 9.36
CA ASN A 493 -16.09 -20.96 8.03
C ASN A 493 -16.09 -19.88 6.96
N THR A 494 -16.76 -18.76 7.21
CA THR A 494 -16.84 -17.61 6.30
C THR A 494 -15.48 -16.91 6.17
N ILE A 495 -14.77 -16.70 7.28
CA ILE A 495 -13.42 -16.10 7.28
C ILE A 495 -12.43 -16.98 6.49
N MET A 496 -12.46 -18.29 6.74
CA MET A 496 -11.56 -19.20 6.03
C MET A 496 -11.91 -19.36 4.56
N MET A 497 -13.20 -19.32 4.23
CA MET A 497 -13.69 -19.30 2.85
C MET A 497 -13.19 -18.04 2.12
N GLU A 498 -13.32 -16.87 2.74
CA GLU A 498 -12.85 -15.61 2.15
C GLU A 498 -11.34 -15.66 1.91
N TYR A 499 -10.57 -16.19 2.84
CA TYR A 499 -9.13 -16.38 2.67
C TYR A 499 -8.83 -17.32 1.48
N GLU A 500 -9.47 -18.49 1.42
CA GLU A 500 -9.22 -19.51 0.40
C GLU A 500 -9.69 -19.11 -1.01
N LEU A 501 -10.59 -18.16 -1.11
CA LEU A 501 -11.02 -17.60 -2.39
C LEU A 501 -9.84 -17.10 -3.23
N SER A 502 -8.75 -16.67 -2.60
CA SER A 502 -7.51 -16.29 -3.28
C SER A 502 -6.87 -17.41 -4.12
N ALA A 503 -7.25 -18.66 -3.90
CA ALA A 503 -6.75 -19.79 -4.70
C ALA A 503 -7.23 -19.75 -6.16
N PHE A 504 -8.33 -19.09 -6.43
CA PHE A 504 -8.92 -18.97 -7.77
C PHE A 504 -8.34 -17.84 -8.61
N SER A 505 -7.50 -16.99 -8.03
CA SER A 505 -6.80 -15.93 -8.74
C SER A 505 -5.63 -16.48 -9.57
N TYR A 506 -5.18 -15.69 -10.55
CA TYR A 506 -4.06 -16.06 -11.42
C TYR A 506 -2.85 -16.62 -10.65
N TRP A 507 -2.45 -16.00 -9.55
CA TRP A 507 -1.33 -16.43 -8.73
C TRP A 507 -1.67 -17.66 -7.86
N GLY A 508 -2.92 -17.85 -7.51
CA GLY A 508 -3.39 -19.00 -6.73
C GLY A 508 -3.29 -20.31 -7.52
N ALA A 509 -3.55 -20.27 -8.83
CA ALA A 509 -3.50 -21.43 -9.70
C ALA A 509 -2.11 -22.09 -9.80
N TYR A 510 -1.02 -21.34 -9.53
CA TYR A 510 0.35 -21.85 -9.58
C TYR A 510 0.83 -22.50 -8.26
N THR A 511 0.02 -22.55 -7.23
CA THR A 511 0.47 -22.90 -5.87
C THR A 511 -0.35 -24.02 -5.21
N ALA A 512 -0.83 -25.00 -5.99
CA ALA A 512 -1.66 -26.10 -5.49
C ALA A 512 -1.02 -26.83 -4.27
N ASP A 513 0.28 -27.12 -4.31
CA ASP A 513 1.01 -27.75 -3.20
C ASP A 513 1.26 -26.78 -2.02
N TYR A 514 1.16 -25.49 -2.27
CA TYR A 514 1.41 -24.44 -1.28
C TYR A 514 0.16 -24.11 -0.44
N ASN A 515 -1.02 -24.38 -0.97
CA ASN A 515 -2.29 -24.01 -0.33
C ASN A 515 -2.51 -24.70 1.02
N THR A 516 -2.16 -25.96 1.18
CA THR A 516 -2.41 -26.67 2.45
C THR A 516 -1.61 -26.07 3.61
N SER A 517 -0.35 -25.70 3.39
CA SER A 517 0.48 -25.07 4.42
C SER A 517 -0.02 -23.66 4.73
N LEU A 518 -0.38 -22.88 3.72
CA LEU A 518 -0.88 -21.51 3.90
C LEU A 518 -2.25 -21.48 4.57
N ARG A 519 -3.13 -22.40 4.22
CA ARG A 519 -4.40 -22.62 4.90
C ARG A 519 -4.18 -22.85 6.39
N ASN A 520 -3.21 -23.72 6.75
CA ASN A 520 -2.88 -23.99 8.14
C ASN A 520 -2.31 -22.75 8.87
N TYR A 521 -1.54 -21.90 8.19
CA TYR A 521 -1.04 -20.65 8.78
C TYR A 521 -2.16 -19.62 8.97
N ALA A 522 -3.06 -19.49 8.00
CA ALA A 522 -4.23 -18.62 8.11
C ALA A 522 -5.16 -19.06 9.25
N HIS A 523 -5.52 -20.34 9.29
CA HIS A 523 -6.30 -20.91 10.37
C HIS A 523 -5.56 -20.88 11.71
N GLY A 524 -4.22 -21.00 11.69
CA GLY A 524 -3.39 -20.82 12.88
C GLY A 524 -3.49 -19.42 13.47
N THR A 525 -3.66 -18.39 12.63
CA THR A 525 -3.88 -17.01 13.07
C THR A 525 -5.24 -16.87 13.78
N TYR A 526 -6.30 -17.40 13.18
CA TYR A 526 -7.62 -17.49 13.81
C TYR A 526 -7.56 -18.23 15.14
N THR A 527 -6.98 -19.44 15.14
CA THR A 527 -6.86 -20.30 16.33
C THR A 527 -6.02 -19.64 17.43
N TYR A 528 -4.95 -18.94 17.06
CA TYR A 528 -4.10 -18.23 18.03
C TYR A 528 -4.89 -17.17 18.76
N ILE A 529 -5.61 -16.32 18.04
CA ILE A 529 -6.47 -15.30 18.66
C ILE A 529 -7.54 -15.97 19.51
N ASN A 530 -8.23 -16.98 18.98
CA ASN A 530 -9.31 -17.66 19.67
C ASN A 530 -8.88 -18.30 20.99
N ASN A 531 -7.65 -18.75 21.11
CA ASN A 531 -7.12 -19.44 22.28
C ASN A 531 -6.40 -18.54 23.30
N ASN A 532 -5.90 -17.38 22.89
CA ASN A 532 -5.04 -16.54 23.73
C ASN A 532 -5.69 -15.24 24.20
N TYR A 533 -6.83 -14.87 23.64
CA TYR A 533 -7.54 -13.63 23.98
C TYR A 533 -8.91 -13.91 24.60
N GLN A 534 -9.42 -12.92 25.35
CA GLN A 534 -10.63 -13.05 26.15
C GLN A 534 -11.87 -12.59 25.38
N GLY A 535 -13.00 -13.25 25.59
CA GLY A 535 -14.30 -12.94 25.00
C GLY A 535 -15.16 -14.17 24.86
N ASP A 536 -16.46 -13.97 24.78
CA ASP A 536 -17.45 -15.04 24.56
C ASP A 536 -17.59 -15.39 23.08
N SER A 537 -17.24 -14.45 22.20
CA SER A 537 -17.23 -14.61 20.74
C SER A 537 -15.84 -14.38 20.15
N PHE A 538 -15.62 -14.84 18.92
CA PHE A 538 -14.36 -14.55 18.21
C PHE A 538 -14.16 -13.03 17.99
N SER A 539 -15.26 -12.30 17.73
CA SER A 539 -15.21 -10.83 17.57
C SER A 539 -14.72 -10.12 18.84
N GLU A 540 -15.15 -10.56 20.02
CA GLU A 540 -14.68 -10.01 21.29
C GLU A 540 -13.22 -10.35 21.57
N LYS A 541 -12.77 -11.54 21.18
CA LYS A 541 -11.36 -11.94 21.28
C LYS A 541 -10.46 -11.15 20.35
N VAL A 542 -10.93 -10.86 19.15
CA VAL A 542 -10.23 -9.95 18.23
C VAL A 542 -10.18 -8.54 18.82
N GLU A 543 -11.26 -8.05 19.41
CA GLU A 543 -11.26 -6.76 20.11
C GLU A 543 -10.24 -6.71 21.24
N ASP A 544 -10.20 -7.76 22.10
CA ASP A 544 -9.22 -7.87 23.19
C ASP A 544 -7.77 -7.85 22.65
N PHE A 545 -7.51 -8.56 21.56
CA PHE A 545 -6.23 -8.50 20.85
C PHE A 545 -5.90 -7.09 20.34
N LEU A 546 -6.84 -6.44 19.67
CA LEU A 546 -6.62 -5.11 19.10
C LEU A 546 -6.37 -4.05 20.17
N LEU A 547 -7.08 -4.14 21.31
CA LEU A 547 -6.83 -3.30 22.48
C LEU A 547 -5.43 -3.53 23.06
N GLU A 548 -4.97 -4.79 23.15
CA GLU A 548 -3.60 -5.11 23.62
C GLU A 548 -2.54 -4.42 22.77
N ILE A 549 -2.70 -4.41 21.45
CA ILE A 549 -1.72 -3.79 20.54
C ILE A 549 -1.89 -2.27 20.41
N GLY A 550 -2.88 -1.66 21.08
CA GLY A 550 -3.06 -0.21 21.15
C GLY A 550 -4.00 0.40 20.10
N VAL A 551 -4.93 -0.39 19.55
CA VAL A 551 -6.11 0.16 18.89
C VAL A 551 -7.10 0.57 19.97
N THR A 552 -7.66 1.77 19.91
CA THR A 552 -8.58 2.24 20.96
C THR A 552 -10.00 1.71 20.76
N SER A 553 -10.79 1.73 21.85
CA SER A 553 -12.21 1.34 21.77
C SER A 553 -13.01 2.24 20.83
N GLU A 554 -12.65 3.51 20.74
CA GLU A 554 -13.28 4.47 19.82
C GLU A 554 -12.96 4.13 18.36
N GLU A 555 -11.72 3.74 18.05
CA GLU A 555 -11.31 3.30 16.72
C GLU A 555 -12.03 2.01 16.33
N ILE A 556 -12.14 1.05 17.24
CA ILE A 556 -12.89 -0.20 17.03
C ILE A 556 -14.38 0.08 16.78
N ALA A 557 -14.99 0.95 17.58
CA ALA A 557 -16.38 1.36 17.40
C ALA A 557 -16.58 2.09 16.07
N SER A 558 -15.64 2.92 15.64
CA SER A 558 -15.65 3.57 14.34
C SER A 558 -15.64 2.56 13.20
N ILE A 559 -14.74 1.57 13.21
CA ILE A 559 -14.65 0.51 12.20
C ILE A 559 -16.00 -0.22 12.08
N ARG A 560 -16.58 -0.66 13.20
CA ARG A 560 -17.88 -1.35 13.20
C ARG A 560 -19.01 -0.46 12.66
N SER A 561 -19.07 0.80 13.05
CA SER A 561 -20.08 1.76 12.60
C SER A 561 -19.96 2.06 11.10
N LEU A 562 -18.74 2.18 10.59
CA LEU A 562 -18.49 2.44 9.19
C LEU A 562 -18.84 1.23 8.31
N LEU A 563 -18.55 0.02 8.78
CA LEU A 563 -18.59 -1.19 7.96
C LEU A 563 -19.80 -2.09 8.18
N LEU A 564 -20.57 -1.93 9.26
CA LEU A 564 -21.74 -2.77 9.51
C LEU A 564 -23.03 -2.03 9.21
N GLU A 565 -24.01 -2.75 8.69
CA GLU A 565 -25.39 -2.30 8.48
C GLU A 565 -26.40 -3.35 8.92
N GLU A 566 -27.61 -2.90 9.28
CA GLU A 566 -28.73 -3.79 9.53
C GLU A 566 -29.23 -4.40 8.21
N VAL A 567 -29.52 -5.70 8.22
CA VAL A 567 -30.14 -6.35 7.07
C VAL A 567 -31.62 -5.97 7.05
N GLN A 568 -32.05 -5.29 5.99
CA GLN A 568 -33.44 -4.88 5.80
C GLN A 568 -34.31 -6.05 5.33
#